data_37c72898d0d886614a7c96c2e45cbf9f
#
_entry.id   37c72898d0d886614a7c96c2e45cbf9f
#
_cell.length_a   1.000
_cell.length_b   1.000
_cell.length_c   1.000
_cell.angle_alpha   90.00
_cell.angle_beta   90.00
_cell.angle_gamma   90.00
#
_symmetry.space_group_name_H-M   'P 1'
#
loop_
_entity.id
_entity.type
_entity.pdbx_description
1 polymer ?
#
loop_
_entity_poly.entity_id
_entity_poly.type
_entity_poly.pdbx_seq_one_letter_code
_entity_poly.pdbx_strand_id
1 'polypeptide(L)'
;RAVRARATMSRTIWNVLNPNATAGGALTFASSLADANFVIGATGGDWQFQLKFSSGSMSCNMCWNVNERKENQIDLSLVTVDASNDINGIAMNDPVSGVADLALIKRLNQWKGGNYLTSGNQYPPLVISSERLMRLIVAEDALANGNVAAFEAQIDAIRALDGEVEFNSGGAVSDTAMLMHTRRMNLVLMGLRLGDMYRWGITDPMWHSASDAILTPGHMLPITIVEIRANCNLNGQGCAG
;
A
#
# COMPACT_ATOMS: atom_id res chain seq x y z
N ARG A 1 -15.14 10.24 10.00
CA ARG A 1 -15.33 10.20 8.54
C ARG A 1 -14.19 9.48 7.84
N ALA A 2 -12.93 9.80 8.10
CA ALA A 2 -11.78 9.18 7.43
C ALA A 2 -11.78 7.62 7.46
N VAL A 3 -12.05 7.03 8.63
CA VAL A 3 -12.15 5.58 8.78
C VAL A 3 -13.33 5.01 7.98
N ARG A 4 -14.46 5.74 7.92
CA ARG A 4 -15.63 5.34 7.13
C ARG A 4 -15.32 5.39 5.63
N ALA A 5 -14.67 6.45 5.13
CA ALA A 5 -14.23 6.52 3.73
C ALA A 5 -13.32 5.35 3.36
N ARG A 6 -12.33 5.04 4.21
CA ARG A 6 -11.47 3.86 4.03
C ARG A 6 -12.27 2.56 4.00
N ALA A 7 -13.18 2.34 4.94
CA ALA A 7 -13.96 1.12 5.03
C ALA A 7 -14.87 0.92 3.80
N THR A 8 -15.53 2.01 3.34
CA THR A 8 -16.38 1.95 2.14
C THR A 8 -15.57 1.77 0.86
N MET A 9 -14.40 2.40 0.74
CA MET A 9 -13.45 2.15 -0.34
C MET A 9 -13.00 0.67 -0.37
N SER A 10 -12.55 0.15 0.78
CA SER A 10 -12.13 -1.25 0.87
C SER A 10 -13.26 -2.20 0.49
N ARG A 11 -14.48 -1.94 0.98
CA ARG A 11 -15.66 -2.72 0.60
C ARG A 11 -15.89 -2.68 -0.91
N THR A 12 -15.77 -1.53 -1.57
CA THR A 12 -15.91 -1.42 -3.02
C THR A 12 -14.87 -2.27 -3.74
N ILE A 13 -13.61 -2.20 -3.33
CA ILE A 13 -12.54 -3.03 -3.92
C ILE A 13 -12.86 -4.52 -3.76
N TRP A 14 -13.21 -4.98 -2.55
CA TRP A 14 -13.49 -6.40 -2.32
C TRP A 14 -14.77 -6.88 -2.98
N ASN A 15 -15.78 -6.03 -3.16
CA ASN A 15 -17.00 -6.39 -3.91
C ASN A 15 -16.70 -6.61 -5.41
N VAL A 16 -15.79 -5.82 -5.99
CA VAL A 16 -15.36 -6.02 -7.39
C VAL A 16 -14.55 -7.32 -7.53
N LEU A 17 -13.76 -7.64 -6.52
CA LEU A 17 -12.94 -8.85 -6.50
C LEU A 17 -13.76 -10.15 -6.29
N ASN A 18 -14.91 -10.09 -5.66
CA ASN A 18 -15.74 -11.26 -5.35
C ASN A 18 -17.05 -11.24 -6.15
N PRO A 19 -17.37 -12.23 -7.01
CA PRO A 19 -16.75 -13.54 -7.21
C PRO A 19 -15.82 -13.66 -8.43
N ASN A 20 -15.60 -12.63 -9.26
CA ASN A 20 -14.94 -12.77 -10.56
C ASN A 20 -13.99 -11.62 -10.85
N ALA A 21 -13.02 -11.49 -10.05
CA ALA A 21 -12.04 -10.45 -10.10
C ALA A 21 -11.25 -10.32 -11.38
N THR A 22 -11.42 -9.26 -12.10
CA THR A 22 -10.33 -8.54 -12.78
C THR A 22 -10.84 -7.19 -13.27
N ALA A 23 -10.98 -6.25 -12.37
CA ALA A 23 -11.12 -4.87 -12.79
C ALA A 23 -9.71 -4.26 -12.90
N GLY A 24 -9.07 -4.37 -14.05
CA GLY A 24 -7.73 -3.80 -14.29
C GLY A 24 -7.68 -2.28 -14.38
N GLY A 25 -8.77 -1.56 -14.11
CA GLY A 25 -8.90 -0.11 -14.20
C GLY A 25 -9.10 0.59 -12.86
N ALA A 26 -9.26 1.91 -12.92
CA ALA A 26 -9.69 2.72 -11.79
C ALA A 26 -11.14 2.40 -11.41
N LEU A 27 -11.43 2.49 -10.11
CA LEU A 27 -12.76 2.21 -9.55
C LEU A 27 -13.45 3.49 -9.12
N THR A 28 -14.79 3.51 -9.25
CA THR A 28 -15.60 4.58 -8.69
C THR A 28 -15.84 4.35 -7.20
N PHE A 29 -15.67 5.40 -6.40
CA PHE A 29 -15.85 5.36 -4.95
C PHE A 29 -16.96 6.29 -4.45
N ALA A 30 -18.06 6.37 -5.17
CA ALA A 30 -19.17 7.28 -4.90
C ALA A 30 -19.60 7.32 -3.43
N SER A 31 -19.63 6.16 -2.74
CA SER A 31 -19.97 6.07 -1.32
C SER A 31 -18.91 6.61 -0.36
N SER A 32 -17.68 6.83 -0.83
CA SER A 32 -16.56 7.33 -0.02
C SER A 32 -16.27 8.81 -0.24
N LEU A 33 -16.68 9.38 -1.38
CA LEU A 33 -16.31 10.73 -1.81
C LEU A 33 -16.69 11.82 -0.83
N ALA A 34 -17.93 11.81 -0.33
CA ALA A 34 -18.39 12.84 0.59
C ALA A 34 -17.58 12.90 1.88
N ASP A 35 -17.16 11.74 2.40
CA ASP A 35 -16.32 11.68 3.58
C ASP A 35 -14.88 12.03 3.27
N ALA A 36 -14.34 11.59 2.13
CA ALA A 36 -13.00 11.91 1.71
C ALA A 36 -12.82 13.42 1.51
N ASN A 37 -13.70 14.05 0.75
CA ASN A 37 -13.69 15.51 0.53
C ASN A 37 -13.85 16.31 1.83
N PHE A 38 -14.73 15.86 2.75
CA PHE A 38 -14.85 16.50 4.04
C PHE A 38 -13.53 16.46 4.83
N VAL A 39 -12.83 15.32 4.83
CA VAL A 39 -11.56 15.19 5.55
C VAL A 39 -10.50 16.08 4.93
N ILE A 40 -10.36 16.07 3.59
CA ILE A 40 -9.41 16.95 2.87
C ILE A 40 -9.65 18.43 3.24
N GLY A 41 -10.91 18.87 3.24
CA GLY A 41 -11.25 20.26 3.57
C GLY A 41 -11.09 20.62 5.05
N ALA A 42 -11.16 19.63 5.94
CA ALA A 42 -11.11 19.86 7.38
C ALA A 42 -9.71 19.74 7.99
N THR A 43 -8.78 19.01 7.34
CA THR A 43 -7.49 18.70 7.95
C THR A 43 -6.34 19.51 7.41
N GLY A 44 -6.21 19.64 6.11
CA GLY A 44 -5.10 20.30 5.43
C GLY A 44 -3.74 19.64 5.63
N GLY A 45 -2.93 19.57 4.58
CA GLY A 45 -1.58 19.04 4.63
C GLY A 45 -1.47 17.52 4.70
N ASP A 46 -0.57 16.98 5.50
CA ASP A 46 -0.28 15.53 5.59
C ASP A 46 -0.87 14.91 6.87
N TRP A 47 -2.15 15.16 7.12
CA TRP A 47 -2.85 14.63 8.28
C TRP A 47 -2.93 13.11 8.29
N GLN A 48 -2.80 12.52 9.50
CA GLN A 48 -2.86 11.07 9.71
C GLN A 48 -3.62 10.71 10.98
N PHE A 49 -4.47 9.70 10.89
CA PHE A 49 -4.99 8.97 12.05
C PHE A 49 -4.12 7.75 12.30
N GLN A 50 -3.51 7.69 13.47
CA GLN A 50 -2.49 6.71 13.82
C GLN A 50 -2.87 5.91 15.06
N LEU A 51 -2.58 4.62 15.07
CA LEU A 51 -2.49 3.82 16.29
C LEU A 51 -1.10 3.97 16.88
N LYS A 52 -1.02 4.41 18.12
CA LYS A 52 0.25 4.59 18.85
C LYS A 52 0.53 3.36 19.69
N PHE A 53 1.81 3.00 19.78
CA PHE A 53 2.32 1.86 20.50
C PHE A 53 3.38 2.30 21.51
N SER A 54 3.56 1.51 22.59
CA SER A 54 4.65 1.69 23.55
C SER A 54 4.91 0.37 24.28
N SER A 55 6.07 0.26 24.94
CA SER A 55 6.40 -0.90 25.76
C SER A 55 5.39 -1.17 26.89
N GLY A 56 4.76 -0.14 27.39
CA GLY A 56 3.77 -0.26 28.48
C GLY A 56 2.33 -0.50 28.05
N SER A 57 1.98 -0.28 26.77
CA SER A 57 0.60 -0.43 26.29
C SER A 57 0.41 -1.63 25.37
N MET A 58 1.15 -1.69 24.29
CA MET A 58 1.12 -2.76 23.29
C MET A 58 2.50 -2.90 22.71
N SER A 59 3.22 -3.90 23.18
CA SER A 59 4.63 -4.11 22.86
C SER A 59 4.88 -4.84 21.53
N CYS A 60 3.93 -5.65 21.08
CA CYS A 60 4.08 -6.40 19.84
C CYS A 60 3.26 -5.77 18.73
N ASN A 61 3.92 -5.21 17.73
CA ASN A 61 3.31 -4.81 16.48
C ASN A 61 4.17 -5.27 15.29
N MET A 62 3.65 -5.12 14.08
CA MET A 62 4.36 -5.51 12.86
C MET A 62 5.72 -4.81 12.71
N CYS A 63 5.84 -3.56 13.17
CA CYS A 63 7.06 -2.79 13.09
C CYS A 63 8.19 -3.41 13.93
N TRP A 64 7.86 -3.93 15.11
CA TRP A 64 8.83 -4.61 15.95
C TRP A 64 9.39 -5.88 15.29
N ASN A 65 8.52 -6.66 14.63
CA ASN A 65 8.96 -7.86 13.92
C ASN A 65 9.90 -7.55 12.75
N VAL A 66 9.73 -6.39 12.10
CA VAL A 66 10.62 -5.98 11.00
C VAL A 66 11.85 -5.24 11.53
N ASN A 67 11.67 -4.27 12.45
CA ASN A 67 12.73 -3.39 12.87
C ASN A 67 13.73 -4.04 13.84
N GLU A 68 13.23 -4.93 14.73
CA GLU A 68 14.03 -5.52 15.81
C GLU A 68 14.29 -7.01 15.61
N ARG A 69 13.23 -7.79 15.43
CA ARG A 69 13.37 -9.25 15.30
C ARG A 69 13.82 -9.69 13.92
N LYS A 70 13.59 -8.85 12.90
CA LYS A 70 13.92 -9.17 11.50
C LYS A 70 13.29 -10.49 11.01
N GLU A 71 12.15 -10.86 11.59
CA GLU A 71 11.36 -12.04 11.21
C GLU A 71 10.50 -11.75 9.96
N ASN A 72 10.17 -10.49 9.74
CA ASN A 72 9.48 -10.02 8.55
C ASN A 72 10.35 -8.99 7.82
N GLN A 73 10.20 -8.93 6.52
CA GLN A 73 10.97 -8.03 5.66
C GLN A 73 10.03 -7.15 4.85
N ILE A 74 10.47 -5.93 4.55
CA ILE A 74 9.81 -5.08 3.57
C ILE A 74 10.07 -5.65 2.18
N ASP A 75 9.08 -5.53 1.29
CA ASP A 75 9.18 -5.94 -0.11
C ASP A 75 10.44 -5.37 -0.77
N LEU A 76 11.33 -6.26 -1.23
CA LEU A 76 12.62 -5.91 -1.83
C LEU A 76 12.49 -5.18 -3.17
N SER A 77 11.30 -5.10 -3.75
CA SER A 77 11.05 -4.21 -4.88
C SER A 77 10.90 -2.73 -4.47
N LEU A 78 10.79 -2.46 -3.17
CA LEU A 78 10.75 -1.10 -2.62
C LEU A 78 12.12 -0.63 -2.11
N VAL A 79 12.88 -1.54 -1.50
CA VAL A 79 14.12 -1.23 -0.79
C VAL A 79 15.23 -2.20 -1.16
N THR A 80 16.47 -1.77 -0.97
CA THR A 80 17.62 -2.67 -0.90
C THR A 80 18.00 -2.91 0.56
N VAL A 81 18.59 -4.08 0.85
CA VAL A 81 19.01 -4.46 2.19
C VAL A 81 20.46 -4.93 2.19
N ASP A 82 21.11 -4.84 3.32
CA ASP A 82 22.44 -5.41 3.55
C ASP A 82 22.40 -6.89 3.97
N ALA A 83 23.57 -7.46 4.27
CA ALA A 83 23.67 -8.86 4.70
C ALA A 83 22.98 -9.16 6.04
N SER A 84 22.65 -8.14 6.82
CA SER A 84 21.93 -8.24 8.09
C SER A 84 20.41 -8.03 7.93
N ASN A 85 19.93 -7.89 6.69
CA ASN A 85 18.55 -7.52 6.34
C ASN A 85 18.15 -6.11 6.81
N ASP A 86 19.12 -5.22 7.05
CA ASP A 86 18.82 -3.81 7.30
C ASP A 86 18.67 -3.05 5.98
N ILE A 87 17.69 -2.15 5.93
CA ILE A 87 17.47 -1.30 4.75
C ILE A 87 18.69 -0.41 4.55
N ASN A 88 19.31 -0.49 3.37
CA ASN A 88 20.48 0.31 3.00
C ASN A 88 20.25 1.20 1.76
N GLY A 89 19.06 1.16 1.17
CA GLY A 89 18.72 2.00 0.03
C GLY A 89 17.27 1.88 -0.41
N ILE A 90 16.89 2.70 -1.37
CA ILE A 90 15.60 2.67 -2.04
C ILE A 90 15.78 2.00 -3.40
N ALA A 91 15.00 0.97 -3.68
CA ALA A 91 14.97 0.29 -4.97
C ALA A 91 13.93 0.91 -5.93
N MET A 92 12.87 1.51 -5.37
CA MET A 92 11.78 2.10 -6.15
C MET A 92 12.08 3.56 -6.49
N ASN A 93 12.03 3.88 -7.78
CA ASN A 93 12.14 5.26 -8.25
C ASN A 93 10.76 5.87 -8.52
N ASP A 94 10.67 7.18 -8.36
CA ASP A 94 9.56 7.96 -8.87
C ASP A 94 9.53 7.88 -10.41
N PRO A 95 8.41 7.51 -11.04
CA PRO A 95 8.35 7.30 -12.48
C PRO A 95 8.43 8.59 -13.30
N VAL A 96 8.23 9.76 -12.69
CA VAL A 96 8.31 11.06 -13.37
C VAL A 96 9.74 11.57 -13.37
N SER A 97 10.40 11.62 -12.23
CA SER A 97 11.76 12.16 -12.08
C SER A 97 12.87 11.14 -12.31
N GLY A 98 12.57 9.83 -12.16
CA GLY A 98 13.54 8.74 -12.27
C GLY A 98 14.48 8.58 -11.08
N VAL A 99 14.35 9.43 -10.03
CA VAL A 99 15.15 9.32 -8.80
C VAL A 99 14.40 8.54 -7.72
N ALA A 100 15.10 8.17 -6.64
CA ALA A 100 14.50 7.47 -5.50
C ALA A 100 13.23 8.18 -5.02
N ASP A 101 12.16 7.42 -4.83
CA ASP A 101 10.83 7.93 -4.50
C ASP A 101 10.80 8.59 -3.11
N LEU A 102 10.44 9.88 -3.07
CA LEU A 102 10.45 10.68 -1.86
C LEU A 102 9.28 10.36 -0.93
N ALA A 103 8.12 9.97 -1.48
CA ALA A 103 6.98 9.53 -0.68
C ALA A 103 7.32 8.24 0.08
N LEU A 104 7.97 7.29 -0.59
CA LEU A 104 8.44 6.06 0.04
C LEU A 104 9.48 6.35 1.14
N ILE A 105 10.47 7.20 0.86
CA ILE A 105 11.48 7.62 1.85
C ILE A 105 10.81 8.19 3.09
N LYS A 106 9.84 9.09 2.92
CA LYS A 106 9.11 9.69 4.04
C LYS A 106 8.31 8.66 4.85
N ARG A 107 7.67 7.69 4.18
CA ARG A 107 6.94 6.60 4.87
C ARG A 107 7.88 5.69 5.65
N LEU A 108 9.02 5.34 5.06
CA LEU A 108 10.03 4.52 5.74
C LEU A 108 10.67 5.25 6.92
N ASN A 109 11.00 6.54 6.78
CA ASN A 109 11.51 7.37 7.88
C ASN A 109 10.52 7.40 9.05
N GLN A 110 9.23 7.61 8.77
CA GLN A 110 8.19 7.58 9.79
C GLN A 110 8.09 6.21 10.47
N TRP A 111 8.13 5.15 9.68
CA TRP A 111 7.97 3.79 10.17
C TRP A 111 9.20 3.29 10.94
N LYS A 112 10.40 3.69 10.54
CA LYS A 112 11.65 3.42 11.27
C LYS A 112 11.82 4.36 12.48
N GLY A 113 11.05 5.44 12.58
CA GLY A 113 11.09 6.40 13.70
C GLY A 113 12.15 7.48 13.57
N GLY A 114 12.56 7.78 12.33
CA GLY A 114 13.56 8.83 12.05
C GLY A 114 14.19 8.67 10.68
N ASN A 115 15.41 8.19 10.60
CA ASN A 115 16.11 7.89 9.35
C ASN A 115 16.02 6.38 9.06
N TYR A 116 15.47 6.01 7.92
CA TYR A 116 15.28 4.60 7.54
C TYR A 116 16.61 3.81 7.41
N LEU A 117 17.74 4.50 7.22
CA LEU A 117 19.06 3.89 7.14
C LEU A 117 19.69 3.60 8.51
N THR A 118 19.26 4.28 9.56
CA THR A 118 19.97 4.23 10.86
C THR A 118 19.07 3.96 12.06
N SER A 119 17.77 4.14 11.92
CA SER A 119 16.84 4.04 13.04
C SER A 119 16.12 2.70 13.06
N GLY A 120 15.93 2.17 14.26
CA GLY A 120 15.12 1.00 14.53
C GLY A 120 14.13 1.31 15.65
N ASN A 121 13.06 2.06 15.38
CA ASN A 121 12.02 2.28 16.38
C ASN A 121 11.20 1.00 16.58
N GLN A 122 11.12 0.55 17.82
CA GLN A 122 10.32 -0.62 18.20
C GLN A 122 8.83 -0.35 18.14
N TYR A 123 8.41 0.91 18.34
CA TYR A 123 7.02 1.29 18.54
C TYR A 123 6.56 2.45 17.63
N PRO A 124 6.89 2.46 16.33
CA PRO A 124 6.40 3.50 15.45
C PRO A 124 4.88 3.38 15.30
N PRO A 125 4.18 4.49 15.09
CA PRO A 125 2.73 4.45 14.92
C PRO A 125 2.36 3.79 13.60
N LEU A 126 1.24 3.04 13.60
CA LEU A 126 0.63 2.54 12.37
C LEU A 126 -0.44 3.51 11.87
N VAL A 127 -0.31 3.91 10.61
CA VAL A 127 -1.28 4.79 9.95
C VAL A 127 -2.51 3.99 9.55
N ILE A 128 -3.66 4.35 10.10
CA ILE A 128 -4.94 3.73 9.76
C ILE A 128 -5.66 4.50 8.66
N SER A 129 -5.55 5.81 8.65
CA SER A 129 -6.12 6.67 7.61
C SER A 129 -5.31 7.95 7.50
N SER A 130 -5.30 8.55 6.31
CA SER A 130 -4.52 9.78 6.06
C SER A 130 -5.23 10.65 5.03
N GLU A 131 -4.86 11.92 4.96
CA GLU A 131 -5.30 12.80 3.89
C GLU A 131 -4.85 12.27 2.51
N ARG A 132 -3.65 11.69 2.41
CA ARG A 132 -3.18 11.03 1.17
C ARG A 132 -4.13 9.94 0.69
N LEU A 133 -4.62 9.09 1.61
CA LEU A 133 -5.64 8.09 1.28
C LEU A 133 -6.94 8.73 0.80
N MET A 134 -7.38 9.83 1.42
CA MET A 134 -8.59 10.55 1.00
C MET A 134 -8.41 11.13 -0.40
N ARG A 135 -7.27 11.76 -0.68
CA ARG A 135 -6.94 12.26 -2.02
C ARG A 135 -6.88 11.15 -3.07
N LEU A 136 -6.34 9.99 -2.71
CA LEU A 136 -6.30 8.82 -3.61
C LEU A 136 -7.70 8.26 -3.90
N ILE A 137 -8.63 8.31 -2.94
CA ILE A 137 -10.04 7.96 -3.19
C ILE A 137 -10.66 8.92 -4.23
N VAL A 138 -10.42 10.21 -4.06
CA VAL A 138 -10.96 11.24 -4.98
C VAL A 138 -10.29 11.15 -6.36
N ALA A 139 -8.96 10.96 -6.39
CA ALA A 139 -8.20 10.82 -7.62
C ALA A 139 -8.68 9.62 -8.46
N GLU A 140 -8.79 8.46 -7.82
CA GLU A 140 -9.18 7.24 -8.52
C GLU A 140 -10.63 7.32 -9.02
N ASP A 141 -11.55 7.87 -8.22
CA ASP A 141 -12.92 8.10 -8.66
C ASP A 141 -12.98 9.07 -9.85
N ALA A 142 -12.20 10.13 -9.82
CA ALA A 142 -12.10 11.08 -10.93
C ALA A 142 -11.58 10.41 -12.21
N LEU A 143 -10.54 9.59 -12.10
CA LEU A 143 -9.99 8.83 -13.24
C LEU A 143 -11.01 7.84 -13.79
N ALA A 144 -11.70 7.10 -12.94
CA ALA A 144 -12.75 6.15 -13.34
C ALA A 144 -13.93 6.82 -14.09
N ASN A 145 -14.21 8.08 -13.78
CA ASN A 145 -15.24 8.88 -14.44
C ASN A 145 -14.70 9.72 -15.61
N GLY A 146 -13.45 9.53 -16.04
CA GLY A 146 -12.83 10.25 -17.16
C GLY A 146 -12.50 11.72 -16.86
N ASN A 147 -12.53 12.14 -15.59
CA ASN A 147 -12.14 13.50 -15.19
C ASN A 147 -10.64 13.57 -14.90
N VAL A 148 -9.85 13.57 -15.97
CA VAL A 148 -8.38 13.52 -15.93
C VAL A 148 -7.81 14.72 -15.18
N ALA A 149 -8.34 15.93 -15.38
CA ALA A 149 -7.84 17.13 -14.70
C ALA A 149 -8.04 17.05 -13.17
N ALA A 150 -9.16 16.52 -12.70
CA ALA A 150 -9.38 16.32 -11.27
C ALA A 150 -8.49 15.21 -10.69
N PHE A 151 -8.22 14.16 -11.47
CA PHE A 151 -7.25 13.12 -11.12
C PHE A 151 -5.85 13.72 -10.92
N GLU A 152 -5.34 14.42 -11.94
CA GLU A 152 -4.04 15.07 -11.94
C GLU A 152 -3.87 16.01 -10.73
N ALA A 153 -4.85 16.88 -10.49
CA ALA A 153 -4.83 17.81 -9.36
C ALA A 153 -4.72 17.10 -7.99
N GLN A 154 -5.34 15.94 -7.80
CA GLN A 154 -5.20 15.20 -6.55
C GLN A 154 -3.86 14.47 -6.44
N ILE A 155 -3.35 13.93 -7.53
CA ILE A 155 -2.01 13.33 -7.58
C ILE A 155 -0.95 14.37 -7.26
N ASP A 156 -1.00 15.55 -7.89
CA ASP A 156 -0.03 16.62 -7.65
C ASP A 156 -0.10 17.17 -6.21
N ALA A 157 -1.30 17.28 -5.67
CA ALA A 157 -1.44 17.64 -4.26
C ALA A 157 -0.78 16.62 -3.30
N ILE A 158 -0.77 15.33 -3.65
CA ILE A 158 -0.04 14.31 -2.88
C ILE A 158 1.47 14.46 -3.10
N ARG A 159 1.92 14.59 -4.35
CA ARG A 159 3.32 14.71 -4.74
C ARG A 159 3.98 15.94 -4.10
N ALA A 160 3.26 17.06 -4.06
CA ALA A 160 3.71 18.30 -3.42
C ALA A 160 4.03 18.13 -1.92
N LEU A 161 3.35 17.21 -1.20
CA LEU A 161 3.63 16.92 0.21
C LEU A 161 5.05 16.38 0.46
N ASP A 162 5.67 15.81 -0.57
CA ASP A 162 7.00 15.21 -0.50
C ASP A 162 8.03 16.01 -1.34
N GLY A 163 7.60 17.05 -2.05
CA GLY A 163 8.46 17.84 -2.94
C GLY A 163 8.82 17.13 -4.24
N GLU A 164 7.98 16.19 -4.66
CA GLU A 164 8.11 15.50 -5.94
C GLU A 164 7.67 16.41 -7.10
N VAL A 165 8.21 16.12 -8.29
CA VAL A 165 7.85 16.82 -9.54
C VAL A 165 6.39 16.56 -9.87
N GLU A 166 5.68 17.58 -10.36
CA GLU A 166 4.29 17.46 -10.82
C GLU A 166 4.14 16.38 -11.91
N PHE A 167 3.04 15.66 -11.84
CA PHE A 167 2.64 14.68 -12.84
C PHE A 167 1.90 15.39 -13.98
N ASN A 168 2.08 14.91 -15.20
CA ASN A 168 1.37 15.40 -16.37
C ASN A 168 0.65 14.24 -17.06
N SER A 169 -0.66 14.24 -17.00
CA SER A 169 -1.52 13.32 -17.74
C SER A 169 -1.27 13.44 -19.24
N GLY A 170 -1.12 12.30 -19.90
CA GLY A 170 -0.75 12.27 -21.31
C GLY A 170 0.76 12.36 -21.56
N GLY A 171 1.58 12.46 -20.52
CA GLY A 171 3.05 12.37 -20.59
C GLY A 171 3.55 10.93 -20.78
N ALA A 172 4.81 10.69 -20.43
CA ALA A 172 5.45 9.37 -20.56
C ALA A 172 4.86 8.30 -19.62
N VAL A 173 4.29 8.72 -18.50
CA VAL A 173 3.67 7.83 -17.49
C VAL A 173 2.16 7.87 -17.68
N SER A 174 1.52 6.72 -17.88
CA SER A 174 0.06 6.69 -18.02
C SER A 174 -0.63 6.96 -16.67
N ASP A 175 -1.85 7.50 -16.73
CA ASP A 175 -2.66 7.83 -15.53
C ASP A 175 -2.85 6.63 -14.62
N THR A 176 -3.14 5.45 -15.19
CA THR A 176 -3.27 4.20 -14.42
C THR A 176 -1.94 3.80 -13.74
N ALA A 177 -0.83 3.91 -14.46
CA ALA A 177 0.49 3.59 -13.88
C ALA A 177 0.84 4.55 -12.74
N MET A 178 0.54 5.86 -12.91
CA MET A 178 0.72 6.85 -11.86
C MET A 178 -0.18 6.59 -10.65
N LEU A 179 -1.45 6.25 -10.86
CA LEU A 179 -2.36 5.86 -9.77
C LEU A 179 -1.81 4.67 -8.98
N MET A 180 -1.41 3.60 -9.69
CA MET A 180 -0.85 2.39 -9.07
C MET A 180 0.41 2.70 -8.27
N HIS A 181 1.32 3.50 -8.84
CA HIS A 181 2.54 3.92 -8.18
C HIS A 181 2.24 4.76 -6.93
N THR A 182 1.45 5.83 -7.07
CA THR A 182 1.11 6.74 -5.95
C THR A 182 0.43 5.99 -4.81
N ARG A 183 -0.50 5.07 -5.11
CA ARG A 183 -1.11 4.20 -4.09
C ARG A 183 -0.07 3.33 -3.40
N ARG A 184 0.81 2.70 -4.16
CA ARG A 184 1.83 1.81 -3.61
C ARG A 184 2.79 2.54 -2.67
N MET A 185 3.25 3.74 -3.02
CA MET A 185 4.21 4.51 -2.22
C MET A 185 3.57 5.15 -0.99
N ASN A 186 2.37 5.70 -1.14
CA ASN A 186 1.72 6.46 -0.08
C ASN A 186 0.94 5.59 0.93
N LEU A 187 0.55 4.37 0.54
CA LEU A 187 -0.23 3.45 1.39
C LEU A 187 0.61 2.27 1.92
N VAL A 188 1.94 2.38 1.86
CA VAL A 188 2.87 1.40 2.44
C VAL A 188 2.49 1.12 3.90
N LEU A 189 2.43 -0.15 4.27
CA LEU A 189 2.11 -0.64 5.62
C LEU A 189 0.71 -0.29 6.16
N MET A 190 -0.20 0.19 5.29
CA MET A 190 -1.58 0.48 5.68
C MET A 190 -2.53 -0.73 5.48
N GLY A 191 -2.02 -1.90 5.08
CA GLY A 191 -2.84 -3.11 4.89
C GLY A 191 -3.78 -3.06 3.67
N LEU A 192 -3.49 -2.23 2.67
CA LEU A 192 -4.33 -2.06 1.48
C LEU A 192 -3.75 -2.72 0.22
N ARG A 193 -2.47 -3.14 0.28
CA ARG A 193 -1.72 -3.62 -0.88
C ARG A 193 -2.33 -4.86 -1.53
N LEU A 194 -2.82 -5.83 -0.75
CA LEU A 194 -3.34 -7.09 -1.27
C LEU A 194 -4.54 -6.88 -2.21
N GLY A 195 -5.47 -6.00 -1.83
CA GLY A 195 -6.62 -5.66 -2.68
C GLY A 195 -6.19 -5.00 -4.00
N ASP A 196 -5.16 -4.16 -3.95
CA ASP A 196 -4.57 -3.54 -5.15
C ASP A 196 -3.85 -4.57 -6.03
N MET A 197 -3.11 -5.52 -5.44
CA MET A 197 -2.46 -6.59 -6.20
C MET A 197 -3.50 -7.45 -6.93
N TYR A 198 -4.54 -7.88 -6.25
CA TYR A 198 -5.59 -8.69 -6.85
C TYR A 198 -6.28 -7.99 -8.02
N ARG A 199 -6.75 -6.75 -7.83
CA ARG A 199 -7.52 -6.05 -8.86
C ARG A 199 -6.70 -5.63 -10.08
N TRP A 200 -5.38 -5.53 -9.94
CA TRP A 200 -4.46 -5.22 -11.05
C TRP A 200 -3.71 -6.43 -11.59
N GLY A 201 -4.02 -7.64 -11.11
CA GLY A 201 -3.39 -8.85 -11.57
C GLY A 201 -1.90 -8.93 -11.21
N ILE A 202 -1.48 -8.26 -10.13
CA ILE A 202 -0.11 -8.27 -9.65
C ILE A 202 0.07 -9.48 -8.74
N THR A 203 1.04 -10.32 -9.04
CA THR A 203 1.41 -11.49 -8.21
C THR A 203 2.75 -11.27 -7.52
N ASP A 204 2.97 -11.98 -6.43
CA ASP A 204 4.26 -12.03 -5.74
C ASP A 204 4.97 -13.35 -6.10
N PRO A 205 6.29 -13.35 -6.35
CA PRO A 205 7.05 -14.57 -6.62
C PRO A 205 6.97 -15.64 -5.51
N MET A 206 6.66 -15.22 -4.28
CA MET A 206 6.46 -16.12 -3.15
C MET A 206 5.09 -16.81 -3.13
N TRP A 207 4.16 -16.39 -3.98
CA TRP A 207 2.86 -17.04 -4.07
C TRP A 207 2.95 -18.32 -4.90
N HIS A 208 2.29 -19.37 -4.43
CA HIS A 208 2.23 -20.61 -5.20
C HIS A 208 1.35 -20.41 -6.46
N SER A 209 1.87 -20.76 -7.64
CA SER A 209 1.22 -20.50 -8.92
C SER A 209 -0.15 -21.18 -9.11
N ALA A 210 -0.39 -22.28 -8.41
CA ALA A 210 -1.66 -23.01 -8.45
C ALA A 210 -2.58 -22.66 -7.27
N SER A 211 -2.28 -21.59 -6.49
CA SER A 211 -3.14 -21.17 -5.38
C SER A 211 -4.37 -20.42 -5.89
N ASP A 212 -5.48 -20.53 -5.16
CA ASP A 212 -6.70 -19.75 -5.44
C ASP A 212 -6.45 -18.26 -5.41
N ALA A 213 -5.45 -17.79 -4.67
CA ALA A 213 -5.04 -16.38 -4.67
C ALA A 213 -4.62 -15.87 -6.06
N ILE A 214 -4.06 -16.76 -6.90
CA ILE A 214 -3.66 -16.43 -8.29
C ILE A 214 -4.78 -16.79 -9.27
N LEU A 215 -5.39 -17.97 -9.10
CA LEU A 215 -6.40 -18.49 -10.04
C LEU A 215 -7.74 -17.75 -9.91
N THR A 216 -8.10 -17.36 -8.70
CA THR A 216 -9.35 -16.66 -8.36
C THR A 216 -9.06 -15.53 -7.37
N PRO A 217 -8.43 -14.42 -7.85
CA PRO A 217 -8.03 -13.31 -6.98
C PRO A 217 -9.21 -12.77 -6.15
N GLY A 218 -8.96 -12.50 -4.87
CA GLY A 218 -10.00 -12.02 -3.93
C GLY A 218 -10.81 -13.12 -3.24
N HIS A 219 -10.65 -14.38 -3.64
CA HIS A 219 -11.38 -15.50 -3.05
C HIS A 219 -10.76 -15.96 -1.74
N MET A 220 -9.43 -16.04 -1.69
CA MET A 220 -8.66 -16.46 -0.52
C MET A 220 -7.39 -15.60 -0.35
N LEU A 221 -6.83 -15.62 0.84
CA LEU A 221 -5.50 -15.07 1.07
C LEU A 221 -4.45 -15.93 0.35
N PRO A 222 -3.36 -15.33 -0.16
CA PRO A 222 -2.30 -16.09 -0.80
C PRO A 222 -1.62 -17.03 0.19
N ILE A 223 -1.42 -18.28 -0.22
CA ILE A 223 -0.63 -19.26 0.52
C ILE A 223 0.78 -19.25 -0.05
N THR A 224 1.77 -19.05 0.80
CA THR A 224 3.16 -19.00 0.37
C THR A 224 3.71 -20.41 0.09
N ILE A 225 4.71 -20.50 -0.80
CA ILE A 225 5.39 -21.77 -1.08
C ILE A 225 6.05 -22.36 0.18
N VAL A 226 6.44 -21.52 1.12
CA VAL A 226 7.03 -21.96 2.41
C VAL A 226 5.99 -22.68 3.24
N GLU A 227 4.78 -22.13 3.36
CA GLU A 227 3.67 -22.76 4.07
C GLU A 227 3.30 -24.10 3.42
N ILE A 228 3.20 -24.15 2.09
CA ILE A 228 2.89 -25.39 1.36
C ILE A 228 3.93 -26.48 1.64
N ARG A 229 5.21 -26.13 1.69
CA ARG A 229 6.28 -27.10 1.96
C ARG A 229 6.32 -27.56 3.41
N ALA A 230 6.01 -26.66 4.34
CA ALA A 230 6.03 -26.95 5.79
C ALA A 230 4.79 -27.66 6.29
N ASN A 231 3.63 -27.44 5.65
CA ASN A 231 2.34 -27.96 6.10
C ASN A 231 1.98 -29.23 5.34
N CYS A 232 1.99 -30.34 6.05
CA CYS A 232 1.70 -31.68 5.50
C CYS A 232 0.30 -31.79 4.88
N ASN A 233 -0.67 -30.97 5.28
CA ASN A 233 -2.00 -30.95 4.66
C ASN A 233 -2.02 -30.25 3.28
N LEU A 234 -1.02 -29.42 2.99
CA LEU A 234 -0.95 -28.63 1.76
C LEU A 234 0.06 -29.19 0.75
N ASN A 235 1.06 -29.95 1.20
CA ASN A 235 2.12 -30.46 0.34
C ASN A 235 1.78 -31.77 -0.42
N GLY A 236 0.57 -32.29 -0.24
CA GLY A 236 0.09 -33.51 -0.90
C GLY A 236 0.65 -34.81 -0.32
N GLN A 237 1.46 -34.75 0.74
CA GLN A 237 2.08 -35.93 1.35
C GLN A 237 1.26 -36.50 2.55
N GLY A 238 0.27 -35.77 3.01
CA GLY A 238 -0.46 -36.09 4.24
C GLY A 238 0.40 -35.92 5.50
N CYS A 239 -0.25 -35.67 6.63
CA CYS A 239 0.44 -35.64 7.91
C CYS A 239 0.66 -37.09 8.36
N ALA A 240 1.89 -37.47 8.68
CA ALA A 240 2.15 -38.71 9.40
C ALA A 240 1.45 -38.62 10.76
N GLY A 241 0.52 -39.60 11.02
CA GLY A 241 -0.20 -39.74 12.28
C GLY A 241 0.72 -40.18 13.41
#